data_04e98e8b8751fb539c311bf7ec7f8d75
#
_entry.id   04e98e8b8751fb539c311bf7ec7f8d75
#
_cell.length_a   1.000
_cell.length_b   1.000
_cell.length_c   1.000
_cell.angle_alpha   90.00
_cell.angle_beta   90.00
_cell.angle_gamma   90.00
#
_symmetry.space_group_name_H-M   'P 1'
#
loop_
_entity.id
_entity.type
_entity.pdbx_description
1 polymer ?
#
loop_
_entity_poly.entity_id
_entity_poly.type
_entity_poly.pdbx_seq_one_letter_code
_entity_poly.pdbx_strand_id
1 'polypeptide(L)'
;KENVGNAIVEDIKQNGGEASFYKTDVMNKEKLIKNREDILSKYGRIDSLLNAAGGNMKGATIGPDQNFFDLDPAQFQTVLNLNLTGTVIPTQVFLEPLVKQGKGTIVNFSSMAAFRPMTRVCGYAAAKAGISNFTAYMAHECAKKFGEGIRVNAIAPGFFITEQNRSLLTNPDGSYTERGKDVIRQTPFGRMGEPEELCGTIQYLISDASKFVTGTVAVVDGGFNIFAM
;
A
#
# COMPACT_ATOMS: atom_id res chain seq x y z
N LYS A 1 8.71 4.83 -13.12
CA LYS A 1 9.17 5.61 -14.30
C LYS A 1 10.12 6.67 -13.79
N GLU A 2 11.33 6.74 -14.32
CA GLU A 2 12.41 7.58 -13.77
C GLU A 2 12.08 9.09 -13.81
N ASN A 3 11.55 9.54 -14.94
CA ASN A 3 11.14 10.94 -15.11
C ASN A 3 10.07 11.38 -14.07
N VAL A 4 9.12 10.50 -13.75
CA VAL A 4 8.09 10.80 -12.74
C VAL A 4 8.71 10.87 -11.33
N GLY A 5 9.60 9.94 -11.02
CA GLY A 5 10.28 9.95 -9.72
C GLY A 5 11.14 11.19 -9.51
N ASN A 6 11.89 11.60 -10.54
CA ASN A 6 12.71 12.81 -10.48
C ASN A 6 11.86 14.09 -10.37
N ALA A 7 10.72 14.17 -11.08
CA ALA A 7 9.79 15.30 -10.95
C ALA A 7 9.24 15.45 -9.52
N ILE A 8 8.88 14.34 -8.88
CA ILE A 8 8.43 14.34 -7.47
C ILE A 8 9.55 14.81 -6.53
N VAL A 9 10.79 14.37 -6.76
CA VAL A 9 11.95 14.82 -5.97
C VAL A 9 12.13 16.33 -6.06
N GLU A 10 12.03 16.90 -7.27
CA GLU A 10 12.17 18.35 -7.46
C GLU A 10 11.03 19.13 -6.81
N ASP A 11 9.79 18.63 -6.91
CA ASP A 11 8.64 19.24 -6.23
C ASP A 11 8.83 19.29 -4.70
N ILE A 12 9.24 18.17 -4.10
CA ILE A 12 9.51 18.09 -2.65
C ILE A 12 10.60 19.08 -2.25
N LYS A 13 11.68 19.20 -3.03
CA LYS A 13 12.78 20.14 -2.74
C LYS A 13 12.33 21.60 -2.87
N GLN A 14 11.53 21.94 -3.88
CA GLN A 14 10.99 23.28 -4.05
C GLN A 14 10.09 23.72 -2.89
N ASN A 15 9.43 22.73 -2.24
CA ASN A 15 8.62 22.94 -1.04
C ASN A 15 9.44 22.85 0.28
N GLY A 16 10.78 22.85 0.21
CA GLY A 16 11.66 22.88 1.38
C GLY A 16 11.92 21.51 2.01
N GLY A 17 11.47 20.42 1.38
CA GLY A 17 11.77 19.06 1.81
C GLY A 17 13.06 18.53 1.21
N GLU A 18 13.50 17.36 1.69
CA GLU A 18 14.60 16.59 1.11
C GLU A 18 14.09 15.25 0.56
N ALA A 19 14.47 14.92 -0.67
CA ALA A 19 14.09 13.65 -1.30
C ALA A 19 15.22 13.12 -2.19
N SER A 20 15.21 11.81 -2.40
CA SER A 20 16.05 11.11 -3.36
C SER A 20 15.24 10.02 -4.06
N PHE A 21 15.45 9.87 -5.36
CA PHE A 21 14.81 8.84 -6.16
C PHE A 21 15.75 7.64 -6.35
N TYR A 22 15.23 6.46 -6.06
CA TYR A 22 15.92 5.18 -6.32
C TYR A 22 15.04 4.31 -7.23
N LYS A 23 15.49 4.08 -8.47
CA LYS A 23 14.81 3.15 -9.36
C LYS A 23 14.88 1.75 -8.78
N THR A 24 13.75 1.25 -8.29
CA THR A 24 13.65 0.01 -7.52
C THR A 24 12.58 -0.90 -8.09
N ASP A 25 12.90 -2.19 -8.18
CA ASP A 25 11.93 -3.27 -8.29
C ASP A 25 11.85 -3.94 -6.91
N VAL A 26 10.66 -3.94 -6.31
CA VAL A 26 10.44 -4.52 -4.97
C VAL A 26 10.64 -6.03 -4.93
N MET A 27 10.66 -6.69 -6.07
CA MET A 27 10.98 -8.11 -6.22
C MET A 27 12.47 -8.39 -6.30
N ASN A 28 13.31 -7.37 -6.50
CA ASN A 28 14.76 -7.51 -6.61
C ASN A 28 15.43 -7.20 -5.26
N LYS A 29 15.69 -8.25 -4.47
CA LYS A 29 16.28 -8.13 -3.12
C LYS A 29 17.67 -7.49 -3.14
N GLU A 30 18.51 -7.82 -4.12
CA GLU A 30 19.88 -7.28 -4.23
C GLU A 30 19.83 -5.76 -4.47
N LYS A 31 18.92 -5.31 -5.35
CA LYS A 31 18.73 -3.89 -5.61
C LYS A 31 18.20 -3.15 -4.38
N LEU A 32 17.32 -3.76 -3.61
CA LEU A 32 16.82 -3.21 -2.36
C LEU A 32 17.93 -3.08 -1.30
N ILE A 33 18.81 -4.09 -1.19
CA ILE A 33 19.98 -4.04 -0.29
C ILE A 33 20.87 -2.86 -0.67
N LYS A 34 21.22 -2.72 -1.96
CA LYS A 34 22.03 -1.60 -2.44
C LYS A 34 21.37 -0.26 -2.13
N ASN A 35 20.07 -0.11 -2.41
CA ASN A 35 19.35 1.13 -2.11
C ASN A 35 19.37 1.43 -0.59
N ARG A 36 19.22 0.42 0.27
CA ARG A 36 19.33 0.57 1.73
C ARG A 36 20.71 1.10 2.13
N GLU A 37 21.79 0.54 1.58
CA GLU A 37 23.15 0.96 1.84
C GLU A 37 23.40 2.41 1.39
N ASP A 38 22.95 2.77 0.19
CA ASP A 38 23.03 4.13 -0.34
C ASP A 38 22.27 5.13 0.57
N ILE A 39 21.07 4.76 1.04
CA ILE A 39 20.27 5.57 1.97
C ILE A 39 20.99 5.75 3.31
N LEU A 40 21.49 4.68 3.89
CA LEU A 40 22.20 4.74 5.17
C LEU A 40 23.51 5.53 5.05
N SER A 41 24.23 5.41 3.94
CA SER A 41 25.43 6.22 3.68
C SER A 41 25.10 7.71 3.56
N LYS A 42 23.97 8.05 2.94
CA LYS A 42 23.58 9.44 2.71
C LYS A 42 22.96 10.09 3.94
N TYR A 43 22.04 9.40 4.61
CA TYR A 43 21.19 9.97 5.66
C TYR A 43 21.55 9.46 7.08
N GLY A 44 22.39 8.43 7.19
CA GLY A 44 22.82 7.84 8.46
C GLY A 44 21.78 6.96 9.16
N ARG A 45 20.52 7.05 8.79
CA ARG A 45 19.40 6.34 9.44
C ARG A 45 18.22 6.10 8.53
N ILE A 46 17.34 5.19 8.94
CA ILE A 46 16.02 4.96 8.36
C ILE A 46 15.01 4.88 9.50
N ASP A 47 13.95 5.67 9.48
CA ASP A 47 12.96 5.73 10.55
C ASP A 47 11.68 4.98 10.22
N SER A 48 11.30 4.99 8.96
CA SER A 48 10.04 4.39 8.51
C SER A 48 10.18 3.73 7.14
N LEU A 49 9.49 2.61 6.98
CA LEU A 49 9.29 1.95 5.69
C LEU A 49 7.80 1.99 5.33
N LEU A 50 7.46 2.56 4.18
CA LEU A 50 6.12 2.50 3.60
C LEU A 50 6.12 1.55 2.40
N ASN A 51 5.43 0.42 2.52
CA ASN A 51 5.29 -0.57 1.46
C ASN A 51 4.05 -0.25 0.60
N ALA A 52 4.19 0.72 -0.30
CA ALA A 52 3.10 1.19 -1.15
C ALA A 52 3.12 0.63 -2.59
N ALA A 53 4.14 -0.16 -2.94
CA ALA A 53 4.20 -0.81 -4.25
C ALA A 53 3.13 -1.89 -4.36
N GLY A 54 2.39 -1.89 -5.47
CA GLY A 54 1.34 -2.88 -5.70
C GLY A 54 0.37 -2.45 -6.80
N GLY A 55 -0.59 -3.26 -7.05
CA GLY A 55 -1.63 -3.00 -8.06
C GLY A 55 -2.26 -4.29 -8.58
N ASN A 56 -3.18 -4.15 -9.54
CA ASN A 56 -3.79 -5.26 -10.23
C ASN A 56 -3.34 -5.30 -11.68
N MET A 57 -3.57 -6.44 -12.35
CA MET A 57 -3.27 -6.64 -13.76
C MET A 57 -4.54 -7.04 -14.52
N LYS A 58 -4.63 -6.61 -15.79
CA LYS A 58 -5.79 -6.91 -16.64
C LYS A 58 -6.01 -8.43 -16.76
N GLY A 59 -4.95 -9.22 -16.93
CA GLY A 59 -5.04 -10.69 -17.06
C GLY A 59 -5.40 -11.42 -15.75
N ALA A 60 -5.32 -10.75 -14.59
CA ALA A 60 -5.79 -11.27 -13.30
C ALA A 60 -7.18 -10.71 -12.91
N THR A 61 -7.88 -10.10 -13.86
CA THR A 61 -9.21 -9.50 -13.66
C THR A 61 -10.25 -10.29 -14.43
N ILE A 62 -11.31 -10.72 -13.75
CA ILE A 62 -12.46 -11.38 -14.37
C ILE A 62 -13.43 -10.29 -14.84
N GLY A 63 -13.58 -10.11 -16.14
CA GLY A 63 -14.48 -9.13 -16.76
C GLY A 63 -15.95 -9.47 -16.57
N PRO A 64 -16.88 -8.55 -16.94
CA PRO A 64 -18.32 -8.78 -16.80
C PRO A 64 -18.82 -9.97 -17.63
N ASP A 65 -18.21 -10.21 -18.78
CA ASP A 65 -18.55 -11.30 -19.72
C ASP A 65 -17.69 -12.55 -19.52
N GLN A 66 -16.92 -12.62 -18.43
CA GLN A 66 -16.03 -13.71 -18.06
C GLN A 66 -16.50 -14.34 -16.76
N ASN A 67 -16.04 -15.57 -16.53
CA ASN A 67 -16.27 -16.31 -15.29
C ASN A 67 -14.95 -16.78 -14.68
N PHE A 68 -15.00 -17.48 -13.57
CA PHE A 68 -13.79 -17.92 -12.85
C PHE A 68 -12.90 -18.87 -13.66
N PHE A 69 -13.45 -19.60 -14.61
CA PHE A 69 -12.69 -20.52 -15.46
C PHE A 69 -11.79 -19.78 -16.48
N ASP A 70 -12.06 -18.50 -16.72
CA ASP A 70 -11.29 -17.66 -17.63
C ASP A 70 -10.08 -16.98 -16.94
N LEU A 71 -9.95 -17.17 -15.60
CA LEU A 71 -8.84 -16.61 -14.85
C LEU A 71 -7.53 -17.30 -15.23
N ASP A 72 -6.53 -16.51 -15.64
CA ASP A 72 -5.17 -17.02 -15.88
C ASP A 72 -4.40 -17.20 -14.55
N PRO A 73 -4.06 -18.44 -14.16
CA PRO A 73 -3.32 -18.70 -12.92
C PRO A 73 -1.93 -18.02 -12.89
N ALA A 74 -1.26 -17.84 -14.03
CA ALA A 74 0.03 -17.18 -14.08
C ALA A 74 -0.09 -15.67 -13.79
N GLN A 75 -1.13 -15.03 -14.30
CA GLN A 75 -1.43 -13.62 -14.00
C GLN A 75 -1.89 -13.45 -12.55
N PHE A 76 -2.68 -14.38 -12.04
CA PHE A 76 -3.04 -14.42 -10.62
C PHE A 76 -1.79 -14.48 -9.73
N GLN A 77 -0.85 -15.40 -10.02
CA GLN A 77 0.40 -15.52 -9.28
C GLN A 77 1.25 -14.24 -9.38
N THR A 78 1.27 -13.60 -10.55
CA THR A 78 2.01 -12.35 -10.74
C THR A 78 1.45 -11.24 -9.84
N VAL A 79 0.13 -11.14 -9.70
CA VAL A 79 -0.50 -10.17 -8.79
C VAL A 79 -0.20 -10.49 -7.32
N LEU A 80 -0.22 -11.77 -6.92
CA LEU A 80 0.20 -12.18 -5.58
C LEU A 80 1.66 -11.80 -5.32
N ASN A 81 2.55 -12.08 -6.24
CA ASN A 81 3.97 -11.76 -6.11
C ASN A 81 4.17 -10.25 -5.98
N LEU A 82 3.60 -9.45 -6.88
CA LEU A 82 3.76 -8.00 -6.84
C LEU A 82 3.28 -7.40 -5.51
N ASN A 83 2.11 -7.80 -5.02
CA ASN A 83 1.52 -7.18 -3.84
C ASN A 83 2.06 -7.78 -2.54
N LEU A 84 1.98 -9.11 -2.36
CA LEU A 84 2.35 -9.76 -1.11
C LEU A 84 3.86 -9.95 -1.00
N THR A 85 4.49 -10.66 -1.94
CA THR A 85 5.94 -10.88 -1.91
C THR A 85 6.70 -9.56 -2.04
N GLY A 86 6.18 -8.61 -2.85
CA GLY A 86 6.72 -7.25 -2.98
C GLY A 86 6.54 -6.37 -1.73
N THR A 87 5.79 -6.81 -0.73
CA THR A 87 5.76 -6.24 0.63
C THR A 87 6.74 -6.97 1.56
N VAL A 88 6.83 -8.29 1.44
CA VAL A 88 7.71 -9.12 2.31
C VAL A 88 9.18 -8.83 2.08
N ILE A 89 9.63 -8.77 0.82
CA ILE A 89 11.06 -8.58 0.51
C ILE A 89 11.59 -7.23 1.00
N PRO A 90 10.95 -6.07 0.73
CA PRO A 90 11.39 -4.80 1.30
C PRO A 90 11.35 -4.79 2.83
N THR A 91 10.33 -5.41 3.44
CA THR A 91 10.27 -5.55 4.90
C THR A 91 11.49 -6.29 5.43
N GLN A 92 11.88 -7.42 4.83
CA GLN A 92 13.08 -8.15 5.19
C GLN A 92 14.36 -7.29 5.14
N VAL A 93 14.50 -6.49 4.07
CA VAL A 93 15.70 -5.70 3.83
C VAL A 93 15.77 -4.49 4.76
N PHE A 94 14.67 -3.77 4.94
CA PHE A 94 14.65 -2.51 5.67
C PHE A 94 14.34 -2.66 7.16
N LEU A 95 13.87 -3.81 7.62
CA LEU A 95 13.70 -4.10 9.06
C LEU A 95 15.06 -4.14 9.78
N GLU A 96 16.12 -4.62 9.14
CA GLU A 96 17.44 -4.76 9.75
C GLU A 96 17.98 -3.44 10.34
N PRO A 97 18.04 -2.32 9.60
CA PRO A 97 18.48 -1.04 10.17
C PRO A 97 17.55 -0.53 11.27
N LEU A 98 16.23 -0.72 11.16
CA LEU A 98 15.28 -0.32 12.20
C LEU A 98 15.56 -1.07 13.51
N VAL A 99 15.81 -2.37 13.44
CA VAL A 99 16.16 -3.20 14.59
C VAL A 99 17.50 -2.75 15.20
N LYS A 100 18.52 -2.50 14.38
CA LYS A 100 19.83 -1.99 14.85
C LYS A 100 19.72 -0.64 15.56
N GLN A 101 18.80 0.21 15.12
CA GLN A 101 18.50 1.50 15.75
C GLN A 101 17.67 1.37 17.04
N GLY A 102 17.00 0.22 17.26
CA GLY A 102 16.07 0.00 18.36
C GLY A 102 14.74 0.76 18.22
N LYS A 103 14.53 1.46 17.12
CA LYS A 103 13.31 2.24 16.85
C LYS A 103 13.00 2.29 15.35
N GLY A 104 11.73 2.10 15.00
CA GLY A 104 11.28 2.25 13.63
C GLY A 104 9.82 1.85 13.42
N THR A 105 9.28 2.25 12.28
CA THR A 105 7.90 1.94 11.90
C THR A 105 7.83 1.34 10.50
N ILE A 106 6.91 0.41 10.31
CA ILE A 106 6.57 -0.14 9.00
C ILE A 106 5.08 0.08 8.77
N VAL A 107 4.72 0.67 7.64
CA VAL A 107 3.33 0.84 7.23
C VAL A 107 3.10 0.14 5.90
N ASN A 108 2.28 -0.89 5.92
CA ASN A 108 1.90 -1.66 4.74
C ASN A 108 0.60 -1.10 4.13
N PHE A 109 0.44 -1.25 2.82
CA PHE A 109 -0.78 -0.86 2.12
C PHE A 109 -1.65 -2.11 1.86
N SER A 110 -2.64 -2.33 2.72
CA SER A 110 -3.73 -3.26 2.52
C SER A 110 -4.79 -2.66 1.57
N SER A 111 -6.04 -2.98 1.71
CA SER A 111 -7.17 -2.47 0.89
C SER A 111 -8.49 -2.90 1.52
N MET A 112 -9.59 -2.24 1.15
CA MET A 112 -10.93 -2.74 1.42
C MET A 112 -11.18 -4.13 0.82
N ALA A 113 -10.48 -4.48 -0.26
CA ALA A 113 -10.51 -5.82 -0.85
C ALA A 113 -10.03 -6.94 0.11
N ALA A 114 -9.32 -6.60 1.19
CA ALA A 114 -8.93 -7.56 2.22
C ALA A 114 -10.07 -7.92 3.18
N PHE A 115 -11.09 -7.07 3.30
CA PHE A 115 -12.21 -7.23 4.24
C PHE A 115 -13.51 -7.62 3.57
N ARG A 116 -13.70 -7.17 2.33
CA ARG A 116 -14.91 -7.42 1.54
C ARG A 116 -14.57 -8.07 0.21
N PRO A 117 -15.33 -9.07 -0.24
CA PRO A 117 -15.13 -9.65 -1.57
C PRO A 117 -15.42 -8.60 -2.64
N MET A 118 -14.36 -8.11 -3.26
CA MET A 118 -14.48 -7.16 -4.37
C MET A 118 -14.63 -7.92 -5.68
N THR A 119 -15.62 -7.54 -6.48
CA THR A 119 -15.83 -8.15 -7.79
C THR A 119 -14.60 -8.01 -8.68
N ARG A 120 -14.34 -9.01 -9.51
CA ARG A 120 -13.33 -9.05 -10.58
C ARG A 120 -11.87 -9.21 -10.14
N VAL A 121 -11.50 -8.96 -8.91
CA VAL A 121 -10.09 -8.80 -8.47
C VAL A 121 -9.67 -9.82 -7.42
N CYS A 122 -10.01 -11.10 -7.60
CA CYS A 122 -9.78 -12.14 -6.59
C CYS A 122 -8.30 -12.29 -6.18
N GLY A 123 -7.35 -12.23 -7.12
CA GLY A 123 -5.91 -12.31 -6.82
C GLY A 123 -5.41 -11.11 -6.01
N TYR A 124 -5.87 -9.91 -6.36
CA TYR A 124 -5.55 -8.71 -5.60
C TYR A 124 -6.15 -8.78 -4.18
N ALA A 125 -7.41 -9.19 -4.05
CA ALA A 125 -8.07 -9.32 -2.76
C ALA A 125 -7.35 -10.33 -1.86
N ALA A 126 -6.97 -11.50 -2.39
CA ALA A 126 -6.19 -12.50 -1.67
C ALA A 126 -4.84 -11.96 -1.20
N ALA A 127 -4.12 -11.23 -2.08
CA ALA A 127 -2.85 -10.60 -1.71
C ALA A 127 -3.02 -9.56 -0.60
N LYS A 128 -4.05 -8.71 -0.67
CA LYS A 128 -4.30 -7.67 0.32
C LYS A 128 -4.76 -8.24 1.67
N ALA A 129 -5.51 -9.33 1.68
CA ALA A 129 -5.81 -10.10 2.90
C ALA A 129 -4.53 -10.69 3.50
N GLY A 130 -3.65 -11.25 2.65
CA GLY A 130 -2.33 -11.73 3.05
C GLY A 130 -1.46 -10.63 3.68
N ILE A 131 -1.46 -9.40 3.13
CA ILE A 131 -0.75 -8.25 3.72
C ILE A 131 -1.31 -7.88 5.09
N SER A 132 -2.63 -7.91 5.30
CA SER A 132 -3.23 -7.63 6.61
C SER A 132 -2.78 -8.65 7.66
N ASN A 133 -2.77 -9.94 7.32
CA ASN A 133 -2.29 -10.99 8.20
C ASN A 133 -0.77 -10.89 8.44
N PHE A 134 0.01 -10.66 7.38
CA PHE A 134 1.46 -10.45 7.48
C PHE A 134 1.80 -9.27 8.39
N THR A 135 1.04 -8.19 8.34
CA THR A 135 1.20 -7.03 9.23
C THR A 135 1.05 -7.43 10.70
N ALA A 136 0.00 -8.18 11.04
CA ALA A 136 -0.24 -8.65 12.40
C ALA A 136 0.86 -9.62 12.86
N TYR A 137 1.29 -10.56 11.99
CA TYR A 137 2.41 -11.45 12.28
C TYR A 137 3.69 -10.68 12.57
N MET A 138 4.05 -9.73 11.70
CA MET A 138 5.28 -8.94 11.85
C MET A 138 5.25 -8.04 13.10
N ALA A 139 4.11 -7.49 13.44
CA ALA A 139 3.95 -6.72 14.67
C ALA A 139 4.24 -7.57 15.91
N HIS A 140 3.68 -8.79 15.96
CA HIS A 140 3.95 -9.75 17.04
C HIS A 140 5.43 -10.16 17.08
N GLU A 141 5.99 -10.55 15.94
CA GLU A 141 7.38 -10.99 15.80
C GLU A 141 8.36 -9.91 16.25
N CYS A 142 8.16 -8.66 15.78
CA CYS A 142 9.00 -7.52 16.16
C CYS A 142 8.90 -7.21 17.65
N ALA A 143 7.69 -7.15 18.21
CA ALA A 143 7.49 -6.86 19.62
C ALA A 143 8.16 -7.90 20.53
N LYS A 144 8.08 -9.19 20.17
CA LYS A 144 8.66 -10.28 20.96
C LYS A 144 10.18 -10.38 20.84
N LYS A 145 10.74 -10.13 19.67
CA LYS A 145 12.18 -10.33 19.43
C LYS A 145 13.01 -9.05 19.57
N PHE A 146 12.43 -7.89 19.29
CA PHE A 146 13.15 -6.62 19.21
C PHE A 146 12.60 -5.53 20.14
N GLY A 147 11.50 -5.82 20.87
CA GLY A 147 10.89 -4.90 21.81
C GLY A 147 9.91 -3.90 21.19
N GLU A 148 9.38 -3.00 22.00
CA GLU A 148 8.31 -2.06 21.64
C GLU A 148 8.72 -0.94 20.69
N GLY A 149 10.03 -0.77 20.47
CA GLY A 149 10.56 0.27 19.59
C GLY A 149 10.24 0.05 18.10
N ILE A 150 9.92 -1.18 17.69
CA ILE A 150 9.57 -1.50 16.30
C ILE A 150 8.07 -1.76 16.18
N ARG A 151 7.38 -0.93 15.42
CA ARG A 151 5.93 -1.05 15.20
C ARG A 151 5.62 -1.34 13.75
N VAL A 152 4.68 -2.24 13.50
CA VAL A 152 4.25 -2.63 12.15
C VAL A 152 2.74 -2.51 12.07
N ASN A 153 2.26 -1.66 11.17
CA ASN A 153 0.84 -1.40 10.96
C ASN A 153 0.52 -1.39 9.46
N ALA A 154 -0.73 -1.33 9.12
CA ALA A 154 -1.18 -1.14 7.75
C ALA A 154 -2.26 -0.06 7.66
N ILE A 155 -2.42 0.51 6.46
CA ILE A 155 -3.63 1.25 6.08
C ILE A 155 -4.42 0.41 5.08
N ALA A 156 -5.73 0.56 5.10
CA ALA A 156 -6.63 -0.04 4.13
C ALA A 156 -7.47 1.06 3.46
N PRO A 157 -6.98 1.60 2.33
CA PRO A 157 -7.71 2.61 1.59
C PRO A 157 -9.00 2.05 0.99
N GLY A 158 -10.05 2.89 0.97
CA GLY A 158 -11.23 2.71 0.15
C GLY A 158 -10.96 3.05 -1.32
N PHE A 159 -11.89 3.76 -1.93
CA PHE A 159 -11.75 4.20 -3.32
C PHE A 159 -11.24 5.65 -3.39
N PHE A 160 -10.06 5.80 -3.97
CA PHE A 160 -9.40 7.06 -4.27
C PHE A 160 -9.16 7.15 -5.76
N ILE A 161 -9.42 8.29 -6.37
CA ILE A 161 -9.15 8.46 -7.81
C ILE A 161 -7.65 8.63 -8.01
N THR A 162 -7.06 7.72 -8.76
CA THR A 162 -5.66 7.73 -9.16
C THR A 162 -5.55 7.59 -10.65
N GLU A 163 -4.39 7.88 -11.24
CA GLU A 163 -4.15 7.64 -12.66
C GLU A 163 -4.42 6.18 -13.07
N GLN A 164 -4.17 5.23 -12.16
CA GLN A 164 -4.33 3.80 -12.43
C GLN A 164 -5.80 3.38 -12.58
N ASN A 165 -6.73 4.03 -11.89
CA ASN A 165 -8.13 3.63 -11.87
C ASN A 165 -9.08 4.69 -12.47
N ARG A 166 -8.57 5.86 -12.85
CA ARG A 166 -9.36 6.97 -13.39
C ARG A 166 -10.28 6.52 -14.53
N SER A 167 -9.75 5.89 -15.54
CA SER A 167 -10.54 5.41 -16.70
C SER A 167 -11.57 4.33 -16.36
N LEU A 168 -11.43 3.67 -15.22
CA LEU A 168 -12.41 2.68 -14.73
C LEU A 168 -13.58 3.35 -13.99
N LEU A 169 -13.31 4.47 -13.32
CA LEU A 169 -14.25 5.13 -12.39
C LEU A 169 -14.84 6.42 -12.97
N THR A 170 -14.15 7.07 -13.92
CA THR A 170 -14.59 8.32 -14.54
C THR A 170 -14.55 8.24 -16.06
N ASN A 171 -15.50 8.92 -16.71
CA ASN A 171 -15.54 9.16 -18.13
C ASN A 171 -14.58 10.31 -18.54
N PRO A 172 -14.29 10.49 -19.84
CA PRO A 172 -13.43 11.59 -20.30
C PRO A 172 -13.95 13.00 -19.97
N ASP A 173 -15.25 13.16 -19.80
CA ASP A 173 -15.92 14.41 -19.41
C ASP A 173 -15.88 14.68 -17.91
N GLY A 174 -15.26 13.79 -17.12
CA GLY A 174 -15.17 13.87 -15.67
C GLY A 174 -16.36 13.28 -14.90
N SER A 175 -17.44 12.89 -15.59
CA SER A 175 -18.56 12.20 -14.96
C SER A 175 -18.16 10.79 -14.52
N TYR A 176 -18.90 10.22 -13.56
CA TYR A 176 -18.61 8.85 -13.09
C TYR A 176 -19.19 7.79 -14.04
N THR A 177 -18.40 6.75 -14.29
CA THR A 177 -18.88 5.52 -14.93
C THR A 177 -19.94 4.85 -14.03
N GLU A 178 -20.70 3.87 -14.55
CA GLU A 178 -21.62 3.09 -13.71
C GLU A 178 -20.90 2.45 -12.51
N ARG A 179 -19.68 1.93 -12.71
CA ARG A 179 -18.87 1.43 -11.61
C ARG A 179 -18.49 2.53 -10.61
N GLY A 180 -18.16 3.72 -11.07
CA GLY A 180 -17.90 4.87 -10.20
C GLY A 180 -19.12 5.25 -9.36
N LYS A 181 -20.32 5.27 -9.99
CA LYS A 181 -21.58 5.50 -9.28
C LYS A 181 -21.89 4.42 -8.25
N ASP A 182 -21.61 3.15 -8.56
CA ASP A 182 -21.79 2.04 -7.62
C ASP A 182 -20.89 2.18 -6.39
N VAL A 183 -19.65 2.58 -6.60
CA VAL A 183 -18.71 2.86 -5.50
C VAL A 183 -19.23 3.98 -4.60
N ILE A 184 -19.64 5.10 -5.20
CA ILE A 184 -20.15 6.27 -4.46
C ILE A 184 -21.41 5.89 -3.67
N ARG A 185 -22.34 5.15 -4.26
CA ARG A 185 -23.56 4.68 -3.61
C ARG A 185 -23.28 3.82 -2.37
N GLN A 186 -22.18 3.05 -2.40
CA GLN A 186 -21.76 2.22 -1.28
C GLN A 186 -20.82 2.94 -0.30
N THR A 187 -20.45 4.18 -0.56
CA THR A 187 -19.61 4.99 0.33
C THR A 187 -20.49 5.98 1.09
N PRO A 188 -20.67 5.86 2.41
CA PRO A 188 -21.52 6.78 3.20
C PRO A 188 -21.18 8.27 3.03
N PHE A 189 -19.90 8.61 2.82
CA PHE A 189 -19.50 9.99 2.53
C PHE A 189 -19.98 10.50 1.16
N GLY A 190 -20.53 9.65 0.28
CA GLY A 190 -21.10 10.03 -1.01
C GLY A 190 -20.08 10.48 -2.05
N ARG A 191 -18.79 10.20 -1.83
CA ARG A 191 -17.71 10.57 -2.74
C ARG A 191 -16.56 9.57 -2.66
N MET A 192 -15.65 9.66 -3.61
CA MET A 192 -14.34 9.02 -3.51
C MET A 192 -13.40 9.90 -2.68
N GLY A 193 -12.36 9.28 -2.10
CA GLY A 193 -11.34 10.00 -1.34
C GLY A 193 -10.33 10.70 -2.25
N GLU A 194 -9.71 11.75 -1.73
CA GLU A 194 -8.53 12.40 -2.31
C GLU A 194 -7.26 11.76 -1.71
N PRO A 195 -6.20 11.51 -2.51
CA PRO A 195 -4.99 10.82 -2.03
C PRO A 195 -4.38 11.45 -0.77
N GLU A 196 -4.46 12.76 -0.63
CA GLU A 196 -3.96 13.52 0.51
C GLU A 196 -4.64 13.16 1.82
N GLU A 197 -5.88 12.66 1.78
CA GLU A 197 -6.64 12.23 2.96
C GLU A 197 -6.06 10.96 3.61
N LEU A 198 -5.15 10.25 2.92
CA LEU A 198 -4.37 9.16 3.50
C LEU A 198 -3.23 9.66 4.39
N CYS A 199 -2.70 10.86 4.12
CA CYS A 199 -1.50 11.39 4.75
C CYS A 199 -1.63 11.50 6.28
N GLY A 200 -2.78 11.96 6.78
CA GLY A 200 -3.00 12.10 8.22
C GLY A 200 -2.89 10.78 8.98
N THR A 201 -3.47 9.70 8.44
CA THR A 201 -3.37 8.37 9.03
C THR A 201 -1.95 7.82 8.93
N ILE A 202 -1.26 8.03 7.82
CA ILE A 202 0.14 7.61 7.66
C ILE A 202 1.02 8.37 8.67
N GLN A 203 0.89 9.69 8.78
CA GLN A 203 1.63 10.51 9.74
C GLN A 203 1.38 10.05 11.18
N TYR A 204 0.15 9.75 11.54
CA TYR A 204 -0.18 9.17 12.84
C TYR A 204 0.57 7.86 13.07
N LEU A 205 0.52 6.92 12.12
CA LEU A 205 1.13 5.59 12.28
C LEU A 205 2.65 5.61 12.32
N ILE A 206 3.32 6.57 11.67
CA ILE A 206 4.78 6.70 11.69
C ILE A 206 5.31 7.56 12.84
N SER A 207 4.44 8.33 13.51
CA SER A 207 4.82 9.24 14.59
C SER A 207 4.73 8.60 15.98
N ASP A 208 5.26 9.29 16.97
CA ASP A 208 5.17 8.91 18.38
C ASP A 208 3.74 9.02 18.96
N ALA A 209 2.81 9.65 18.26
CA ALA A 209 1.39 9.67 18.64
C ALA A 209 0.75 8.27 18.65
N SER A 210 1.34 7.32 17.94
CA SER A 210 0.88 5.92 17.85
C SER A 210 1.80 4.92 18.58
N LYS A 211 2.52 5.35 19.64
CA LYS A 211 3.48 4.49 20.37
C LYS A 211 2.90 3.16 20.84
N PHE A 212 1.62 3.12 21.22
CA PHE A 212 0.95 1.90 21.70
C PHE A 212 0.09 1.23 20.61
N VAL A 213 0.37 1.52 19.31
CA VAL A 213 -0.37 0.99 18.16
C VAL A 213 0.56 0.16 17.30
N THR A 214 0.37 -1.16 17.31
CA THR A 214 1.07 -2.11 16.43
C THR A 214 0.13 -3.25 16.04
N GLY A 215 0.27 -3.79 14.84
CA GLY A 215 -0.56 -4.87 14.30
C GLY A 215 -1.93 -4.43 13.79
N THR A 216 -2.24 -3.13 13.79
CA THR A 216 -3.53 -2.63 13.30
C THR A 216 -3.55 -2.48 11.77
N VAL A 217 -4.77 -2.56 11.23
CA VAL A 217 -5.07 -2.14 9.86
C VAL A 217 -6.05 -0.97 9.95
N ALA A 218 -5.55 0.24 9.79
CA ALA A 218 -6.35 1.45 9.84
C ALA A 218 -7.12 1.64 8.53
N VAL A 219 -8.44 1.65 8.62
CA VAL A 219 -9.35 1.84 7.48
C VAL A 219 -9.50 3.32 7.19
N VAL A 220 -9.34 3.71 5.90
CA VAL A 220 -9.53 5.08 5.41
C VAL A 220 -10.37 5.00 4.12
N ASP A 221 -11.70 5.03 4.24
CA ASP A 221 -12.59 4.60 3.16
C ASP A 221 -13.92 5.37 3.04
N GLY A 222 -14.10 6.43 3.81
CA GLY A 222 -15.37 7.18 3.80
C GLY A 222 -16.58 6.36 4.27
N GLY A 223 -16.35 5.26 5.00
CA GLY A 223 -17.36 4.36 5.51
C GLY A 223 -17.75 3.21 4.58
N PHE A 224 -17.04 3.01 3.48
CA PHE A 224 -17.33 1.94 2.51
C PHE A 224 -17.38 0.56 3.15
N ASN A 225 -16.47 0.26 4.08
CA ASN A 225 -16.39 -1.06 4.72
C ASN A 225 -17.58 -1.36 5.64
N ILE A 226 -18.15 -0.35 6.26
CA ILE A 226 -19.24 -0.50 7.24
C ILE A 226 -20.62 -0.31 6.62
N PHE A 227 -20.69 -0.02 5.30
CA PHE A 227 -21.97 0.16 4.61
C PHE A 227 -22.74 -1.16 4.60
N ALA A 228 -23.94 -1.12 5.15
CA ALA A 228 -24.94 -2.18 5.07
C ALA A 228 -26.25 -1.57 4.56
N MET A 229 -27.00 -2.34 3.75
CA MET A 229 -28.35 -1.95 3.32
C MET A 229 -29.32 -2.15 4.46
#